data_934dd74b580d22b9f2727db095d54ee9
#
_entry.id   934dd74b580d22b9f2727db095d54ee9
#
_cell.length_a   1.000
_cell.length_b   1.000
_cell.length_c   1.000
_cell.angle_alpha   90.00
_cell.angle_beta   90.00
_cell.angle_gamma   90.00
#
_symmetry.space_group_name_H-M   'P 1'
#
loop_
_entity.id
_entity.type
_entity.pdbx_description
1 polymer ?
#
loop_
_entity_poly.entity_id
_entity_poly.type
_entity_poly.pdbx_seq_one_letter_code
_entity_poly.pdbx_strand_id
1 'polypeptide(L)'
;SYNIKEMKLIEMDDINRPRVDVWGVSDLDLFKEADNILKNKKDSSKPSFMIIQTAGNHRPYTIPDDNDGFITKSIKKESLTKAGFKSIEQFNAMRLLDHSIGKFFDLAEESSYYENTIFVLFGDHGTADPRAEHMGLEDYELKLRSYNVPLIIFSPKIIQNPQIINRASGLSDLMPTIAGLCKIPYINKTIGRDLLISDNNLAFLVNKKMNPTSYGVID
;
A
#
# COMPACT_ATOMS: atom_id res chain seq x y z
N SER A 1 10.98 -4.44 -18.81
CA SER A 1 11.46 -3.06 -18.66
C SER A 1 10.30 -2.11 -18.85
N TYR A 2 9.94 -1.41 -17.81
CA TYR A 2 8.95 -0.35 -17.88
C TYR A 2 9.58 0.82 -18.64
N ASN A 3 9.04 1.15 -19.81
CA ASN A 3 9.53 2.22 -20.65
C ASN A 3 9.06 3.59 -20.13
N ILE A 4 9.34 3.88 -18.84
CA ILE A 4 9.01 5.15 -18.21
C ILE A 4 10.26 6.04 -18.34
N LYS A 5 10.25 6.86 -19.38
CA LYS A 5 11.27 7.89 -19.55
C LYS A 5 11.16 8.88 -18.38
N GLU A 6 12.29 9.26 -17.80
CA GLU A 6 12.42 10.27 -16.73
C GLU A 6 12.06 9.80 -15.31
N MET A 7 11.77 8.53 -15.06
CA MET A 7 11.61 8.00 -13.71
C MET A 7 12.97 7.55 -13.16
N LYS A 8 13.36 8.05 -12.00
CA LYS A 8 14.49 7.53 -11.25
C LYS A 8 14.04 6.29 -10.48
N LEU A 9 14.58 5.13 -10.83
CA LEU A 9 14.44 3.92 -10.03
C LEU A 9 15.52 3.94 -8.95
N ILE A 10 15.13 3.62 -7.72
CA ILE A 10 16.02 3.45 -6.57
C ILE A 10 15.82 2.04 -6.09
N GLU A 11 16.84 1.23 -6.23
CA GLU A 11 16.85 -0.16 -5.84
C GLU A 11 17.62 -0.36 -4.53
N MET A 12 17.59 -1.57 -4.01
CA MET A 12 18.26 -1.93 -2.75
C MET A 12 19.73 -1.51 -2.70
N ASP A 13 20.45 -1.65 -3.81
CA ASP A 13 21.88 -1.34 -3.89
C ASP A 13 22.17 0.18 -3.88
N ASP A 14 21.16 1.00 -4.14
CA ASP A 14 21.24 2.46 -4.06
C ASP A 14 20.98 2.96 -2.62
N ILE A 15 20.45 2.12 -1.74
CA ILE A 15 20.07 2.47 -0.37
C ILE A 15 21.20 2.07 0.58
N ASN A 16 21.86 3.06 1.17
CA ASN A 16 22.93 2.82 2.14
C ASN A 16 22.38 2.46 3.53
N ARG A 17 21.71 1.33 3.62
CA ARG A 17 21.09 0.76 4.82
C ARG A 17 21.35 -0.75 4.90
N PRO A 18 21.33 -1.35 6.12
CA PRO A 18 21.53 -2.79 6.26
C PRO A 18 20.45 -3.59 5.53
N ARG A 19 20.88 -4.60 4.81
CA ARG A 19 19.96 -5.60 4.28
C ARG A 19 19.47 -6.50 5.43
N VAL A 20 18.16 -6.70 5.55
CA VAL A 20 17.57 -7.52 6.62
C VAL A 20 17.22 -8.93 6.16
N ASP A 21 16.86 -9.10 4.88
CA ASP A 21 16.56 -10.43 4.31
C ASP A 21 16.66 -10.44 2.78
N VAL A 22 16.04 -11.43 2.13
CA VAL A 22 16.08 -11.60 0.67
C VAL A 22 15.40 -10.46 -0.10
N TRP A 23 14.54 -9.69 0.56
CA TRP A 23 13.80 -8.58 -0.05
C TRP A 23 14.53 -7.24 0.05
N GLY A 24 15.57 -7.15 0.88
CA GLY A 24 16.39 -5.95 0.98
C GLY A 24 16.41 -5.30 2.35
N VAL A 25 16.26 -3.98 2.40
CA VAL A 25 16.20 -3.18 3.63
C VAL A 25 14.83 -3.34 4.31
N SER A 26 14.75 -2.97 5.59
CA SER A 26 13.47 -2.94 6.29
C SER A 26 12.53 -1.86 5.72
N ASP A 27 11.21 -2.04 5.91
CA ASP A 27 10.23 -0.99 5.55
C ASP A 27 10.49 0.31 6.33
N LEU A 28 11.00 0.23 7.57
CA LEU A 28 11.45 1.40 8.35
C LEU A 28 12.56 2.18 7.64
N ASP A 29 13.60 1.48 7.21
CA ASP A 29 14.72 2.10 6.52
C ASP A 29 14.34 2.61 5.14
N LEU A 30 13.45 1.89 4.45
CA LEU A 30 12.89 2.32 3.17
C LEU A 30 12.15 3.66 3.32
N PHE A 31 11.32 3.80 4.34
CA PHE A 31 10.61 5.05 4.62
C PHE A 31 11.54 6.18 5.07
N LYS A 32 12.56 5.91 5.89
CA LYS A 32 13.60 6.89 6.25
C LYS A 32 14.34 7.40 5.02
N GLU A 33 14.66 6.51 4.07
CA GLU A 33 15.32 6.91 2.83
C GLU A 33 14.39 7.71 1.91
N ALA A 34 13.12 7.34 1.82
CA ALA A 34 12.13 8.10 1.07
C ALA A 34 11.98 9.54 1.61
N ASP A 35 11.90 9.70 2.93
CA ASP A 35 11.87 11.02 3.58
C ASP A 35 13.15 11.82 3.29
N ASN A 36 14.32 11.18 3.40
CA ASN A 36 15.60 11.81 3.09
C ASN A 36 15.66 12.34 1.64
N ILE A 37 15.19 11.54 0.67
CA ILE A 37 15.13 11.94 -0.74
C ILE A 37 14.19 13.14 -0.94
N LEU A 38 13.03 13.13 -0.30
CA LEU A 38 12.05 14.21 -0.42
C LEU A 38 12.56 15.52 0.20
N LYS A 39 13.22 15.44 1.38
CA LYS A 39 13.82 16.58 2.07
C LYS A 39 14.99 17.20 1.27
N ASN A 40 15.79 16.37 0.62
CA ASN A 40 17.01 16.81 -0.08
C ASN A 40 16.79 17.04 -1.58
N LYS A 41 15.55 17.21 -2.01
CA LYS A 41 15.24 17.48 -3.41
C LYS A 41 15.89 18.77 -3.90
N LYS A 42 16.68 18.68 -4.97
CA LYS A 42 17.45 19.82 -5.52
C LYS A 42 16.56 20.97 -6.03
N ASP A 43 15.41 20.69 -6.58
CA ASP A 43 14.47 21.68 -7.13
C ASP A 43 13.11 21.54 -6.46
N SER A 44 12.88 22.33 -5.44
CA SER A 44 11.62 22.35 -4.68
C SER A 44 10.46 23.01 -5.45
N SER A 45 10.73 23.68 -6.57
CA SER A 45 9.69 24.33 -7.38
C SER A 45 8.87 23.35 -8.23
N LYS A 46 9.42 22.17 -8.51
CA LYS A 46 8.75 21.12 -9.28
C LYS A 46 8.01 20.14 -8.37
N PRO A 47 6.80 19.68 -8.72
CA PRO A 47 6.14 18.61 -8.00
C PRO A 47 6.96 17.30 -8.06
N SER A 48 6.80 16.45 -7.06
CA SER A 48 7.37 15.12 -7.03
C SER A 48 6.26 14.09 -7.09
N PHE A 49 6.51 12.99 -7.77
CA PHE A 49 5.71 11.77 -7.70
C PHE A 49 6.63 10.64 -7.27
N MET A 50 6.34 10.02 -6.13
CA MET A 50 7.13 8.93 -5.57
C MET A 50 6.25 7.72 -5.32
N ILE A 51 6.73 6.55 -5.69
CA ILE A 51 6.13 5.27 -5.34
C ILE A 51 7.10 4.55 -4.41
N ILE A 52 6.62 4.17 -3.23
CA ILE A 52 7.38 3.42 -2.23
C ILE A 52 6.76 2.03 -2.15
N GLN A 53 7.50 1.01 -2.56
CA GLN A 53 7.05 -0.38 -2.52
C GLN A 53 7.66 -1.08 -1.32
N THR A 54 6.82 -1.41 -0.33
CA THR A 54 7.20 -2.15 0.87
C THR A 54 7.26 -3.65 0.61
N ALA A 55 8.06 -4.38 1.38
CA ALA A 55 8.23 -5.83 1.23
C ALA A 55 8.17 -6.61 2.55
N GLY A 56 8.06 -5.94 3.70
CA GLY A 56 8.09 -6.57 5.03
C GLY A 56 6.96 -7.56 5.28
N ASN A 57 5.86 -7.48 4.53
CA ASN A 57 4.76 -8.45 4.61
C ASN A 57 4.99 -9.74 3.79
N HIS A 58 6.13 -9.89 3.13
CA HIS A 58 6.56 -11.12 2.49
C HIS A 58 7.32 -12.03 3.45
N ARG A 59 7.29 -13.35 3.18
CA ARG A 59 8.16 -14.28 3.90
C ARG A 59 9.63 -13.93 3.64
N PRO A 60 10.50 -14.01 4.64
CA PRO A 60 10.35 -14.70 5.93
C PRO A 60 9.68 -13.90 7.05
N TYR A 61 9.15 -12.69 6.82
CA TYR A 61 8.53 -11.81 7.82
C TYR A 61 9.54 -11.30 8.86
N THR A 62 10.68 -10.87 8.38
CA THR A 62 11.80 -10.46 9.23
C THR A 62 11.48 -9.18 10.00
N ILE A 63 11.68 -9.23 11.32
CA ILE A 63 11.68 -8.04 12.17
C ILE A 63 13.13 -7.61 12.33
N PRO A 64 13.53 -6.41 11.91
CA PRO A 64 14.91 -5.95 12.06
C PRO A 64 15.26 -5.70 13.53
N ASP A 65 16.54 -5.83 13.89
CA ASP A 65 17.03 -5.53 15.23
C ASP A 65 16.87 -4.03 15.55
N ASP A 66 17.22 -3.15 14.62
CA ASP A 66 16.91 -1.73 14.69
C ASP A 66 15.50 -1.49 14.11
N ASN A 67 14.52 -1.41 15.00
CA ASN A 67 13.10 -1.35 14.66
C ASN A 67 12.35 -0.16 15.28
N ASP A 68 13.07 0.89 15.70
CA ASP A 68 12.52 2.11 16.28
C ASP A 68 11.54 1.86 17.46
N GLY A 69 11.87 0.89 18.31
CA GLY A 69 11.08 0.58 19.50
C GLY A 69 9.81 -0.24 19.21
N PHE A 70 9.71 -0.88 18.05
CA PHE A 70 8.63 -1.82 17.78
C PHE A 70 8.68 -3.02 18.73
N ILE A 71 7.53 -3.36 19.32
CA ILE A 71 7.40 -4.50 20.25
C ILE A 71 6.51 -5.57 19.62
N THR A 72 7.07 -6.76 19.44
CA THR A 72 6.32 -7.93 19.00
C THR A 72 5.27 -8.34 20.04
N LYS A 73 4.16 -8.89 19.58
CA LYS A 73 3.13 -9.46 20.45
C LYS A 73 3.09 -10.97 20.32
N SER A 74 2.90 -11.65 21.45
CA SER A 74 2.54 -13.05 21.51
C SER A 74 1.03 -13.19 21.56
N ILE A 75 0.46 -14.00 20.67
CA ILE A 75 -0.98 -14.27 20.61
C ILE A 75 -1.19 -15.77 20.45
N LYS A 76 -2.24 -16.31 21.04
CA LYS A 76 -2.60 -17.72 20.90
C LYS A 76 -2.87 -18.06 19.44
N LYS A 77 -2.38 -19.22 18.97
CA LYS A 77 -2.54 -19.70 17.60
C LYS A 77 -4.00 -19.70 17.13
N GLU A 78 -4.91 -20.09 18.01
CA GLU A 78 -6.35 -20.07 17.71
C GLU A 78 -6.85 -18.67 17.36
N SER A 79 -6.48 -17.66 18.14
CA SER A 79 -6.86 -16.26 17.88
C SER A 79 -6.25 -15.72 16.59
N LEU A 80 -5.01 -16.11 16.27
CA LEU A 80 -4.36 -15.76 14.99
C LEU A 80 -5.14 -16.34 13.81
N THR A 81 -5.49 -17.63 13.87
CA THR A 81 -6.26 -18.29 12.80
C THR A 81 -7.64 -17.66 12.64
N LYS A 82 -8.35 -17.38 13.73
CA LYS A 82 -9.64 -16.68 13.72
C LYS A 82 -9.55 -15.30 13.07
N ALA A 83 -8.44 -14.60 13.28
CA ALA A 83 -8.17 -13.30 12.65
C ALA A 83 -7.67 -13.41 11.19
N GLY A 84 -7.41 -14.62 10.70
CA GLY A 84 -6.97 -14.86 9.33
C GLY A 84 -5.46 -14.75 9.13
N PHE A 85 -4.64 -14.98 10.17
CA PHE A 85 -3.19 -15.05 10.08
C PHE A 85 -2.69 -16.49 10.11
N LYS A 86 -1.68 -16.79 9.29
CA LYS A 86 -1.04 -18.12 9.25
C LYS A 86 -0.08 -18.35 10.41
N SER A 87 0.59 -17.29 10.86
CA SER A 87 1.62 -17.37 11.89
C SER A 87 1.74 -16.07 12.66
N ILE A 88 2.45 -16.15 13.79
CA ILE A 88 2.74 -14.99 14.65
C ILE A 88 3.71 -14.04 13.96
N GLU A 89 4.62 -14.54 13.12
CA GLU A 89 5.56 -13.75 12.35
C GLU A 89 4.81 -12.89 11.33
N GLN A 90 3.85 -13.47 10.59
CA GLN A 90 3.00 -12.73 9.66
C GLN A 90 2.22 -11.62 10.38
N PHE A 91 1.66 -11.92 11.55
CA PHE A 91 0.92 -10.94 12.36
C PHE A 91 1.83 -9.79 12.81
N ASN A 92 3.03 -10.10 13.30
CA ASN A 92 3.96 -9.08 13.75
C ASN A 92 4.55 -8.28 12.58
N ALA A 93 4.75 -8.89 11.40
CA ALA A 93 5.17 -8.17 10.19
C ALA A 93 4.12 -7.13 9.75
N MET A 94 2.84 -7.48 9.77
CA MET A 94 1.76 -6.53 9.49
C MET A 94 1.75 -5.36 10.49
N ARG A 95 1.98 -5.64 11.78
CA ARG A 95 2.09 -4.61 12.80
C ARG A 95 3.34 -3.74 12.65
N LEU A 96 4.44 -4.33 12.18
CA LEU A 96 5.67 -3.59 11.88
C LEU A 96 5.45 -2.63 10.70
N LEU A 97 4.72 -3.04 9.68
CA LEU A 97 4.36 -2.14 8.58
C LEU A 97 3.56 -0.93 9.08
N ASP A 98 2.53 -1.16 9.91
CA ASP A 98 1.74 -0.09 10.53
C ASP A 98 2.62 0.86 11.35
N HIS A 99 3.51 0.30 12.19
CA HIS A 99 4.51 1.06 12.95
C HIS A 99 5.44 1.88 12.04
N SER A 100 5.92 1.27 10.96
CA SER A 100 6.83 1.91 9.99
C SER A 100 6.16 3.07 9.26
N ILE A 101 4.89 2.92 8.89
CA ILE A 101 4.07 3.99 8.32
C ILE A 101 3.91 5.12 9.33
N GLY A 102 3.61 4.81 10.59
CA GLY A 102 3.54 5.82 11.67
C GLY A 102 4.84 6.60 11.80
N LYS A 103 6.00 5.92 11.82
CA LYS A 103 7.30 6.56 11.87
C LYS A 103 7.60 7.43 10.64
N PHE A 104 7.14 7.02 9.47
CA PHE A 104 7.24 7.85 8.27
C PHE A 104 6.43 9.13 8.40
N PHE A 105 5.21 9.06 8.94
CA PHE A 105 4.39 10.25 9.17
C PHE A 105 5.00 11.16 10.24
N ASP A 106 5.57 10.62 11.33
CA ASP A 106 6.32 11.41 12.32
C ASP A 106 7.42 12.26 11.63
N LEU A 107 8.20 11.65 10.71
CA LEU A 107 9.25 12.34 9.95
C LEU A 107 8.68 13.34 8.94
N ALA A 108 7.59 12.97 8.28
CA ALA A 108 6.95 13.80 7.26
C ALA A 108 6.36 15.08 7.87
N GLU A 109 5.71 14.99 9.03
CA GLU A 109 5.10 16.14 9.73
C GLU A 109 6.12 17.21 10.07
N GLU A 110 7.37 16.85 10.34
CA GLU A 110 8.47 17.78 10.57
C GLU A 110 9.07 18.36 9.27
N SER A 111 8.54 17.98 8.10
CA SER A 111 9.12 18.31 6.80
C SER A 111 8.31 19.32 6.02
N SER A 112 8.99 20.18 5.26
CA SER A 112 8.36 21.22 4.44
C SER A 112 7.45 20.68 3.32
N TYR A 113 7.58 19.41 2.94
CA TYR A 113 6.74 18.80 1.92
C TYR A 113 5.38 18.32 2.44
N TYR A 114 5.20 18.12 3.75
CA TYR A 114 4.03 17.47 4.35
C TYR A 114 2.72 18.14 3.95
N GLU A 115 2.62 19.45 4.20
CA GLU A 115 1.40 20.24 3.95
C GLU A 115 0.97 20.24 2.47
N ASN A 116 1.91 20.05 1.54
CA ASN A 116 1.64 20.10 0.10
C ASN A 116 1.69 18.70 -0.55
N THR A 117 1.51 17.64 0.24
CA THR A 117 1.58 16.26 -0.24
C THR A 117 0.21 15.59 -0.18
N ILE A 118 -0.09 14.77 -1.17
CA ILE A 118 -1.16 13.79 -1.16
C ILE A 118 -0.50 12.43 -0.93
N PHE A 119 -0.80 11.83 0.21
CA PHE A 119 -0.34 10.49 0.57
C PHE A 119 -1.41 9.48 0.14
N VAL A 120 -1.00 8.47 -0.59
CA VAL A 120 -1.89 7.40 -1.06
C VAL A 120 -1.31 6.06 -0.61
N LEU A 121 -2.01 5.38 0.29
CA LEU A 121 -1.62 4.07 0.80
C LEU A 121 -2.59 3.03 0.25
N PHE A 122 -2.07 2.00 -0.37
CA PHE A 122 -2.89 0.93 -0.93
C PHE A 122 -2.16 -0.41 -0.90
N GLY A 123 -2.93 -1.51 -0.85
CA GLY A 123 -2.38 -2.84 -1.06
C GLY A 123 -2.37 -3.20 -2.54
N ASP A 124 -1.36 -3.93 -2.98
CA ASP A 124 -1.27 -4.48 -4.33
C ASP A 124 -2.10 -5.76 -4.47
N HIS A 125 -2.17 -6.56 -3.40
CA HIS A 125 -3.04 -7.74 -3.27
C HIS A 125 -3.16 -8.16 -1.81
N GLY A 126 -4.20 -8.91 -1.51
CA GLY A 126 -4.38 -9.56 -0.21
C GLY A 126 -3.97 -11.03 -0.23
N THR A 127 -4.34 -11.77 0.83
CA THR A 127 -4.12 -13.22 0.95
C THR A 127 -5.44 -13.94 1.16
N ALA A 128 -5.65 -15.09 0.49
CA ALA A 128 -6.89 -15.85 0.61
C ALA A 128 -6.98 -16.67 1.91
N ASP A 129 -5.86 -17.16 2.43
CA ASP A 129 -5.80 -18.11 3.54
C ASP A 129 -5.03 -17.55 4.75
N PRO A 130 -5.37 -18.02 5.95
CA PRO A 130 -6.55 -18.79 6.31
C PRO A 130 -7.85 -17.95 6.29
N ARG A 131 -9.01 -18.64 6.30
CA ARG A 131 -10.30 -17.96 6.45
C ARG A 131 -10.38 -17.31 7.83
N ALA A 132 -10.67 -16.01 7.85
CA ALA A 132 -10.98 -15.33 9.10
C ALA A 132 -12.40 -15.69 9.59
N GLU A 133 -12.61 -15.70 10.90
CA GLU A 133 -13.89 -16.13 11.51
C GLU A 133 -15.09 -15.30 11.03
N HIS A 134 -14.88 -14.00 10.85
CA HIS A 134 -15.91 -13.05 10.40
C HIS A 134 -16.16 -13.07 8.88
N MET A 135 -15.35 -13.81 8.11
CA MET A 135 -15.49 -13.89 6.65
C MET A 135 -16.58 -14.90 6.25
N GLY A 136 -17.49 -14.50 5.38
CA GLY A 136 -18.45 -15.39 4.76
C GLY A 136 -17.78 -16.59 4.05
N LEU A 137 -18.47 -17.71 3.97
CA LEU A 137 -17.94 -18.89 3.28
C LEU A 137 -17.78 -18.61 1.78
N GLU A 138 -18.74 -17.96 1.18
CA GLU A 138 -18.73 -17.59 -0.24
C GLU A 138 -17.55 -16.68 -0.58
N ASP A 139 -17.30 -15.65 0.23
CA ASP A 139 -16.14 -14.75 0.06
C ASP A 139 -14.80 -15.50 0.11
N TYR A 140 -14.72 -16.49 1.00
CA TYR A 140 -13.54 -17.33 1.11
C TYR A 140 -13.35 -18.24 -0.11
N GLU A 141 -14.42 -18.91 -0.57
CA GLU A 141 -14.40 -19.79 -1.73
C GLU A 141 -14.06 -19.02 -3.01
N LEU A 142 -14.62 -17.83 -3.18
CA LEU A 142 -14.32 -16.92 -4.29
C LEU A 142 -12.97 -16.21 -4.14
N LYS A 143 -12.27 -16.39 -3.00
CA LYS A 143 -10.99 -15.77 -2.68
C LYS A 143 -11.01 -14.23 -2.73
N LEU A 144 -12.14 -13.62 -2.39
CA LEU A 144 -12.33 -12.16 -2.48
C LEU A 144 -11.31 -11.40 -1.62
N ARG A 145 -10.87 -11.97 -0.50
CA ARG A 145 -9.83 -11.39 0.35
C ARG A 145 -8.50 -11.15 -0.38
N SER A 146 -8.21 -11.90 -1.44
CA SER A 146 -7.01 -11.67 -2.26
C SER A 146 -7.09 -10.38 -3.06
N TYR A 147 -8.29 -9.85 -3.28
CA TYR A 147 -8.56 -8.65 -4.07
C TYR A 147 -8.96 -7.46 -3.20
N ASN A 148 -9.49 -7.73 -2.00
CA ASN A 148 -9.91 -6.68 -1.08
C ASN A 148 -8.69 -6.16 -0.31
N VAL A 149 -8.24 -4.98 -0.69
CA VAL A 149 -7.09 -4.27 -0.11
C VAL A 149 -7.50 -2.87 0.34
N PRO A 150 -6.85 -2.31 1.35
CA PRO A 150 -7.11 -0.93 1.75
C PRO A 150 -6.71 0.05 0.66
N LEU A 151 -7.46 1.15 0.54
CA LEU A 151 -7.06 2.37 -0.14
C LEU A 151 -7.34 3.55 0.80
N ILE A 152 -6.28 4.23 1.20
CA ILE A 152 -6.34 5.40 2.06
C ILE A 152 -5.72 6.56 1.32
N ILE A 153 -6.46 7.66 1.20
CA ILE A 153 -5.97 8.92 0.62
C ILE A 153 -5.99 9.96 1.73
N PHE A 154 -4.85 10.54 1.98
CA PHE A 154 -4.65 11.56 3.02
C PHE A 154 -3.90 12.77 2.48
N SER A 155 -4.33 13.96 2.85
CA SER A 155 -3.62 15.19 2.58
C SER A 155 -4.02 16.26 3.61
N PRO A 156 -3.09 16.84 4.38
CA PRO A 156 -3.40 17.81 5.41
C PRO A 156 -4.16 19.02 4.85
N LYS A 157 -3.78 19.47 3.67
CA LYS A 157 -4.31 20.70 3.06
C LYS A 157 -5.57 20.50 2.21
N ILE A 158 -5.69 19.35 1.53
CA ILE A 158 -6.76 19.14 0.54
C ILE A 158 -7.96 18.40 1.16
N ILE A 159 -7.70 17.41 2.04
CA ILE A 159 -8.74 16.56 2.62
C ILE A 159 -8.96 16.95 4.08
N GLN A 160 -9.85 17.90 4.30
CA GLN A 160 -10.14 18.42 5.65
C GLN A 160 -11.22 17.62 6.38
N ASN A 161 -12.11 16.96 5.63
CA ASN A 161 -13.20 16.17 6.19
C ASN A 161 -13.01 14.70 5.82
N PRO A 162 -12.62 13.84 6.78
CA PRO A 162 -12.48 12.42 6.51
C PRO A 162 -13.84 11.79 6.22
N GLN A 163 -13.88 10.86 5.26
CA GLN A 163 -15.08 10.11 4.90
C GLN A 163 -14.71 8.69 4.48
N ILE A 164 -15.63 7.78 4.67
CA ILE A 164 -15.52 6.41 4.18
C ILE A 164 -16.36 6.30 2.91
N ILE A 165 -15.73 5.85 1.83
CA ILE A 165 -16.38 5.63 0.54
C ILE A 165 -16.57 4.12 0.39
N ASN A 166 -17.81 3.64 0.59
CA ASN A 166 -18.19 2.24 0.40
C ASN A 166 -18.57 2.00 -1.06
N ARG A 167 -17.58 1.96 -1.92
CA ARG A 167 -17.76 1.76 -3.35
C ARG A 167 -16.76 0.74 -3.88
N ALA A 168 -17.23 -0.19 -4.71
CA ALA A 168 -16.34 -1.13 -5.38
C ALA A 168 -15.35 -0.37 -6.27
N SER A 169 -14.07 -0.63 -6.09
CA SER A 169 -12.98 0.02 -6.81
C SER A 169 -11.82 -0.94 -7.06
N GLY A 170 -10.99 -0.64 -8.02
CA GLY A 170 -9.82 -1.45 -8.38
C GLY A 170 -8.54 -0.62 -8.48
N LEU A 171 -7.40 -1.30 -8.53
CA LEU A 171 -6.10 -0.62 -8.68
C LEU A 171 -6.00 0.22 -9.98
N SER A 172 -6.78 -0.11 -11.00
CA SER A 172 -6.89 0.69 -12.23
C SER A 172 -7.43 2.11 -11.99
N ASP A 173 -8.18 2.31 -10.90
CA ASP A 173 -8.81 3.59 -10.55
C ASP A 173 -7.82 4.55 -9.84
N LEU A 174 -6.67 4.05 -9.35
CA LEU A 174 -5.71 4.87 -8.59
C LEU A 174 -5.18 6.06 -9.40
N MET A 175 -4.62 5.81 -10.56
CA MET A 175 -3.99 6.89 -11.37
C MET A 175 -5.01 7.94 -11.82
N PRO A 176 -6.20 7.56 -12.34
CA PRO A 176 -7.26 8.52 -12.59
C PRO A 176 -7.64 9.39 -11.38
N THR A 177 -7.78 8.76 -10.21
CA THR A 177 -8.15 9.46 -8.97
C THR A 177 -7.04 10.41 -8.51
N ILE A 178 -5.77 9.98 -8.54
CA ILE A 178 -4.62 10.82 -8.21
C ILE A 178 -4.52 12.01 -9.16
N ALA A 179 -4.69 11.77 -10.46
CA ALA A 179 -4.65 12.85 -11.46
C ALA A 179 -5.77 13.87 -11.26
N GLY A 180 -6.98 13.41 -10.91
CA GLY A 180 -8.10 14.27 -10.54
C GLY A 180 -7.81 15.13 -9.32
N LEU A 181 -7.29 14.54 -8.23
CA LEU A 181 -6.86 15.25 -7.02
C LEU A 181 -5.78 16.31 -7.32
N CYS A 182 -4.81 15.96 -8.15
CA CYS A 182 -3.73 16.86 -8.57
C CYS A 182 -4.18 17.89 -9.62
N LYS A 183 -5.40 17.77 -10.14
CA LYS A 183 -5.93 18.61 -11.25
C LYS A 183 -5.03 18.58 -12.49
N ILE A 184 -4.45 17.42 -12.79
CA ILE A 184 -3.58 17.20 -13.95
C ILE A 184 -4.43 16.73 -15.13
N PRO A 185 -4.46 17.46 -16.27
CA PRO A 185 -5.13 16.97 -17.46
C PRO A 185 -4.39 15.77 -18.04
N TYR A 186 -5.10 14.70 -18.36
CA TYR A 186 -4.54 13.47 -18.92
C TYR A 186 -5.53 12.78 -19.86
N ILE A 187 -5.01 11.90 -20.71
CA ILE A 187 -5.83 11.02 -21.54
C ILE A 187 -5.89 9.66 -20.85
N ASN A 188 -7.05 9.31 -20.33
CA ASN A 188 -7.26 7.99 -19.74
C ASN A 188 -7.35 6.93 -20.85
N LYS A 189 -6.38 6.01 -20.88
CA LYS A 189 -6.35 4.85 -21.80
C LYS A 189 -6.62 3.54 -21.07
N THR A 190 -7.12 3.59 -19.83
CA THR A 190 -7.41 2.43 -18.99
C THR A 190 -8.91 2.31 -18.77
N ILE A 191 -9.33 1.19 -18.16
CA ILE A 191 -10.71 1.01 -17.67
C ILE A 191 -10.96 1.71 -16.34
N GLY A 192 -9.92 2.26 -15.71
CA GLY A 192 -10.00 2.96 -14.44
C GLY A 192 -10.72 4.30 -14.56
N ARG A 193 -11.24 4.76 -13.43
CA ARG A 193 -12.00 6.02 -13.31
C ARG A 193 -11.54 6.82 -12.10
N ASP A 194 -11.84 8.09 -12.07
CA ASP A 194 -11.70 8.92 -10.88
C ASP A 194 -12.81 8.57 -9.87
N LEU A 195 -12.43 7.99 -8.74
CA LEU A 195 -13.34 7.53 -7.70
C LEU A 195 -14.07 8.66 -6.98
N LEU A 196 -13.57 9.88 -7.05
CA LEU A 196 -14.16 11.03 -6.35
C LEU A 196 -15.30 11.68 -7.12
N ILE A 197 -15.36 11.46 -8.44
CA ILE A 197 -16.39 12.04 -9.31
C ILE A 197 -17.29 11.00 -9.97
N SER A 198 -16.91 9.73 -10.00
CA SER A 198 -17.69 8.64 -10.62
C SER A 198 -18.64 8.00 -9.63
N ASP A 199 -19.91 7.88 -9.99
CA ASP A 199 -20.92 7.17 -9.20
C ASP A 199 -21.05 5.68 -9.55
N ASN A 200 -20.28 5.21 -10.51
CA ASN A 200 -20.27 3.79 -10.88
C ASN A 200 -19.68 2.94 -9.74
N ASN A 201 -20.36 1.85 -9.37
CA ASN A 201 -20.01 0.95 -8.27
C ASN A 201 -19.53 -0.41 -8.78
N LEU A 202 -18.56 -0.43 -9.71
CA LEU A 202 -18.07 -1.65 -10.33
C LEU A 202 -16.55 -1.76 -10.18
N ALA A 203 -16.05 -2.97 -9.88
CA ALA A 203 -14.64 -3.31 -9.96
C ALA A 203 -14.42 -4.56 -10.81
N PHE A 204 -13.39 -4.52 -11.67
CA PHE A 204 -13.04 -5.65 -12.51
C PHE A 204 -12.01 -6.54 -11.82
N LEU A 205 -12.27 -7.84 -11.80
CA LEU A 205 -11.39 -8.85 -11.25
C LEU A 205 -10.91 -9.81 -12.33
N VAL A 206 -9.67 -10.26 -12.20
CA VAL A 206 -9.08 -11.30 -13.06
C VAL A 206 -8.45 -12.37 -12.17
N ASN A 207 -9.00 -13.57 -12.19
CA ASN A 207 -8.44 -14.70 -11.46
C ASN A 207 -7.64 -15.60 -12.40
N LYS A 208 -6.33 -15.37 -12.49
CA LYS A 208 -5.41 -16.16 -13.34
C LYS A 208 -5.09 -17.55 -12.77
N LYS A 209 -5.38 -17.82 -11.50
CA LYS A 209 -5.10 -19.11 -10.85
C LYS A 209 -6.17 -20.15 -11.10
N MET A 210 -7.32 -19.75 -11.63
CA MET A 210 -8.35 -20.69 -12.09
C MET A 210 -8.07 -21.10 -13.53
N ASN A 211 -8.33 -22.36 -13.86
CA ASN A 211 -8.24 -22.87 -15.24
C ASN A 211 -9.64 -23.31 -15.69
N PRO A 212 -10.27 -22.63 -16.66
CA PRO A 212 -9.77 -21.44 -17.37
C PRO A 212 -9.68 -20.19 -16.49
N THR A 213 -8.89 -19.18 -16.92
CA THR A 213 -8.83 -17.87 -16.27
C THR A 213 -10.23 -17.27 -16.19
N SER A 214 -10.63 -16.88 -14.98
CA SER A 214 -11.95 -16.30 -14.74
C SER A 214 -11.87 -14.79 -14.64
N TYR A 215 -12.87 -14.13 -15.16
CA TYR A 215 -13.07 -12.68 -15.08
C TYR A 215 -14.37 -12.42 -14.32
N GLY A 216 -14.38 -11.39 -13.52
CA GLY A 216 -15.55 -11.01 -12.74
C GLY A 216 -15.66 -9.51 -12.58
N VAL A 217 -16.86 -9.09 -12.22
CA VAL A 217 -17.19 -7.72 -11.82
C VAL A 217 -17.81 -7.81 -10.43
N ILE A 218 -17.40 -6.90 -9.56
CA ILE A 218 -18.01 -6.70 -8.25
C ILE A 218 -18.77 -5.38 -8.31
N ASP A 219 -19.97 -5.35 -7.77
CA ASP A 219 -20.85 -4.20 -7.61
C ASP A 219 -21.28 -4.01 -6.14
#